data_6b45b45e2d6735bf14ff6beb7e0580ab
#
_entry.id   6b45b45e2d6735bf14ff6beb7e0580ab
#
_cell.length_a   1.000
_cell.length_b   1.000
_cell.length_c   1.000
_cell.angle_alpha   90.00
_cell.angle_beta   90.00
_cell.angle_gamma   90.00
#
_symmetry.space_group_name_H-M   'P 1'
#
loop_
_entity.id
_entity.type
_entity.pdbx_description
1 polymer ?
#
loop_
_entity_poly.entity_id
_entity_poly.type
_entity_poly.pdbx_seq_one_letter_code
_entity_poly.pdbx_strand_id
1 'polypeptide(L)'
;GLFNLGFNAGADTLFFVDEASMISNADGEGNFGSGCLLDDLIQYIYNGRNNRLILIGDVAQLPPVGLDISPALDRRELEAAYNFKVTEVALTDIMRQAEQSGILYNATQVRSLIGIGSENLRLRIGKFPDVFKIGGGELLEEIDSCYGRFGEEETIVVCRSNKRANRFNEGIRRTILYREEDFCSGDRIMIVKNNYFWGADYEKIDFIANGDIARVVKVRGRQQLYGFRFADVALYFPDYDVEVEAKIILDTLTTDTPALSAEQNNQLFMSVLEDYFDIPSKREKMKKLKSDPYFNALQVKYAYALTCHKAQGGQWKNVFIDMGYIRSDYLGLDFYRWLYTAFTRATERLFLINPGDEYCEDHKLE
;
A
#
# COMPACT_ATOMS: atom_id res chain seq x y z
N GLY A 1 -20.72 -8.68 3.28
CA GLY A 1 -21.08 -10.04 3.68
C GLY A 1 -20.15 -10.50 4.78
N LEU A 2 -20.69 -11.08 5.83
CA LEU A 2 -19.90 -11.72 6.89
C LEU A 2 -19.13 -12.88 6.27
N PHE A 3 -17.80 -12.84 6.31
CA PHE A 3 -16.94 -13.97 6.03
C PHE A 3 -16.90 -14.84 7.31
N ASN A 4 -17.21 -16.11 7.18
CA ASN A 4 -17.02 -17.02 8.30
C ASN A 4 -15.54 -17.36 8.42
N LEU A 5 -15.04 -17.34 9.65
CA LEU A 5 -13.70 -17.80 9.93
C LEU A 5 -13.56 -19.27 9.51
N GLY A 6 -12.50 -19.60 8.78
CA GLY A 6 -12.19 -20.97 8.39
C GLY A 6 -11.84 -21.82 9.63
N PHE A 7 -12.05 -23.13 9.54
CA PHE A 7 -11.61 -24.05 10.58
C PHE A 7 -10.11 -24.35 10.43
N ASN A 8 -9.33 -24.13 11.49
CA ASN A 8 -7.93 -24.52 11.54
C ASN A 8 -7.79 -25.93 12.10
N ALA A 9 -7.51 -26.91 11.25
CA ALA A 9 -7.23 -28.29 11.65
C ALA A 9 -5.77 -28.51 12.11
N GLY A 10 -4.92 -27.48 12.10
CA GLY A 10 -3.50 -27.56 12.45
C GLY A 10 -3.27 -27.92 13.91
N ALA A 11 -2.28 -28.77 14.17
CA ALA A 11 -1.80 -29.07 15.50
C ALA A 11 -0.27 -28.88 15.53
N ASP A 12 0.25 -28.47 16.70
CA ASP A 12 1.67 -28.27 16.95
C ASP A 12 2.36 -27.36 15.89
N THR A 13 1.60 -26.33 15.43
CA THR A 13 2.01 -25.44 14.34
C THR A 13 2.50 -24.11 14.90
N LEU A 14 3.59 -23.60 14.34
CA LEU A 14 4.11 -22.27 14.59
C LEU A 14 3.73 -21.34 13.43
N PHE A 15 2.95 -20.30 13.73
CA PHE A 15 2.53 -19.28 12.78
C PHE A 15 3.47 -18.08 12.88
N PHE A 16 3.94 -17.62 11.72
CA PHE A 16 4.67 -16.36 11.58
C PHE A 16 3.78 -15.37 10.84
N VAL A 17 3.57 -14.20 11.42
CA VAL A 17 2.83 -13.10 10.80
C VAL A 17 3.79 -11.93 10.66
N ASP A 18 4.22 -11.69 9.45
CA ASP A 18 5.07 -10.56 9.10
C ASP A 18 4.23 -9.30 8.86
N GLU A 19 4.87 -8.12 8.86
CA GLU A 19 4.24 -6.80 8.75
C GLU A 19 3.09 -6.59 9.75
N ALA A 20 3.21 -7.15 10.97
CA ALA A 20 2.19 -7.03 12.01
C ALA A 20 1.93 -5.58 12.45
N SER A 21 2.82 -4.63 12.09
CA SER A 21 2.60 -3.18 12.25
C SER A 21 1.37 -2.66 11.49
N MET A 22 0.87 -3.40 10.49
CA MET A 22 -0.29 -3.01 9.69
C MET A 22 -1.62 -3.61 10.20
N ILE A 23 -1.59 -4.49 11.19
CA ILE A 23 -2.79 -5.14 11.71
C ILE A 23 -3.57 -4.18 12.59
N SER A 24 -4.86 -4.01 12.28
CA SER A 24 -5.81 -3.22 13.06
C SER A 24 -6.85 -4.15 13.70
N ASN A 25 -7.38 -3.72 14.84
CA ASN A 25 -8.55 -4.31 15.47
C ASN A 25 -9.73 -3.32 15.54
N ALA A 26 -9.64 -2.22 14.79
CA ALA A 26 -10.75 -1.29 14.64
C ALA A 26 -11.70 -1.79 13.56
N ASP A 27 -12.99 -1.61 13.79
CA ASP A 27 -14.07 -1.82 12.82
C ASP A 27 -13.81 -0.89 11.60
N GLY A 28 -13.03 -1.36 10.64
CA GLY A 28 -12.84 -0.63 9.39
C GLY A 28 -14.12 -0.66 8.56
N GLU A 29 -14.30 0.31 7.68
CA GLU A 29 -15.42 0.34 6.71
C GLU A 29 -15.43 -0.87 5.75
N GLY A 30 -14.51 -1.82 5.91
CA GLY A 30 -14.40 -3.05 5.15
C GLY A 30 -15.09 -4.21 5.84
N ASN A 31 -16.21 -4.68 5.29
CA ASN A 31 -17.00 -5.83 5.73
C ASN A 31 -16.27 -7.19 5.59
N PHE A 32 -15.03 -7.30 6.08
CA PHE A 32 -14.27 -8.54 6.06
C PHE A 32 -14.22 -9.13 7.48
N GLY A 33 -14.56 -10.41 7.60
CA GLY A 33 -14.53 -11.12 8.88
C GLY A 33 -15.51 -10.54 9.88
N SER A 34 -15.08 -10.46 11.14
CA SER A 34 -15.80 -9.79 12.23
C SER A 34 -15.66 -8.27 12.20
N GLY A 35 -14.74 -7.73 11.35
CA GLY A 35 -14.26 -6.34 11.39
C GLY A 35 -13.01 -6.17 12.26
N CYS A 36 -12.66 -7.18 13.06
CA CYS A 36 -11.52 -7.19 13.99
C CYS A 36 -10.48 -8.20 13.52
N LEU A 37 -9.57 -7.76 12.65
CA LEU A 37 -8.61 -8.66 11.97
C LEU A 37 -7.71 -9.42 12.97
N LEU A 38 -7.25 -8.76 14.03
CA LEU A 38 -6.41 -9.40 15.04
C LEU A 38 -7.19 -10.49 15.81
N ASP A 39 -8.44 -10.23 16.18
CA ASP A 39 -9.31 -11.19 16.84
C ASP A 39 -9.53 -12.42 15.95
N ASP A 40 -9.85 -12.19 14.67
CA ASP A 40 -10.06 -13.26 13.70
C ASP A 40 -8.79 -14.12 13.53
N LEU A 41 -7.62 -13.48 13.44
CA LEU A 41 -6.32 -14.15 13.33
C LEU A 41 -6.05 -15.02 14.58
N ILE A 42 -6.20 -14.47 15.77
CA ILE A 42 -5.96 -15.16 17.04
C ILE A 42 -6.94 -16.32 17.19
N GLN A 43 -8.22 -16.09 16.91
CA GLN A 43 -9.25 -17.12 16.96
C GLN A 43 -8.94 -18.25 15.98
N TYR A 44 -8.54 -17.94 14.75
CA TYR A 44 -8.15 -18.95 13.76
C TYR A 44 -6.98 -19.81 14.25
N ILE A 45 -5.91 -19.18 14.74
CA ILE A 45 -4.69 -19.87 15.16
C ILE A 45 -4.96 -20.78 16.36
N TYR A 46 -5.63 -20.27 17.37
CA TYR A 46 -5.82 -20.97 18.64
C TYR A 46 -7.06 -21.88 18.68
N ASN A 47 -7.87 -21.92 17.61
CA ASN A 47 -8.83 -23.01 17.38
C ASN A 47 -8.12 -24.36 17.11
N GLY A 48 -6.87 -24.35 16.66
CA GLY A 48 -6.04 -25.54 16.53
C GLY A 48 -5.40 -25.94 17.87
N ARG A 49 -4.81 -27.13 17.90
CA ARG A 49 -4.23 -27.69 19.13
C ARG A 49 -2.75 -27.33 19.25
N ASN A 50 -2.33 -26.78 20.40
CA ASN A 50 -0.93 -26.48 20.74
C ASN A 50 -0.22 -25.61 19.70
N ASN A 51 -0.94 -24.67 19.09
CA ASN A 51 -0.38 -23.73 18.14
C ASN A 51 0.30 -22.56 18.84
N ARG A 52 1.25 -21.93 18.17
CA ARG A 52 1.98 -20.75 18.65
C ARG A 52 2.02 -19.68 17.56
N LEU A 53 2.11 -18.44 18.00
CA LEU A 53 2.12 -17.27 17.11
C LEU A 53 3.38 -16.43 17.38
N ILE A 54 4.03 -16.01 16.30
CA ILE A 54 5.07 -14.97 16.30
C ILE A 54 4.58 -13.83 15.42
N LEU A 55 4.45 -12.64 16.00
CA LEU A 55 4.11 -11.40 15.32
C LEU A 55 5.41 -10.62 15.07
N ILE A 56 5.68 -10.29 13.81
CA ILE A 56 6.90 -9.59 13.39
C ILE A 56 6.48 -8.25 12.79
N GLY A 57 7.09 -7.15 13.25
CA GLY A 57 6.79 -5.83 12.71
C GLY A 57 7.70 -4.75 13.30
N ASP A 58 7.67 -3.57 12.70
CA ASP A 58 8.46 -2.43 13.14
C ASP A 58 7.54 -1.31 13.64
N VAL A 59 7.57 -1.06 14.95
CA VAL A 59 6.78 -0.01 15.63
C VAL A 59 7.18 1.42 15.21
N ALA A 60 8.31 1.58 14.54
CA ALA A 60 8.74 2.86 13.97
C ALA A 60 8.12 3.13 12.59
N GLN A 61 7.59 2.12 11.91
CA GLN A 61 6.83 2.30 10.67
C GLN A 61 5.43 2.87 10.96
N LEU A 62 4.72 3.22 9.88
CA LEU A 62 3.35 3.71 9.97
C LEU A 62 2.44 2.64 10.57
N PRO A 63 1.69 2.95 11.63
CA PRO A 63 0.66 2.07 12.16
C PRO A 63 -0.59 2.10 11.27
N PRO A 64 -1.60 1.27 11.57
CA PRO A 64 -2.91 1.38 10.93
C PRO A 64 -3.50 2.78 11.11
N VAL A 65 -4.26 3.23 10.12
CA VAL A 65 -4.83 4.59 10.11
C VAL A 65 -5.69 4.82 11.36
N GLY A 66 -5.39 5.91 12.07
CA GLY A 66 -6.12 6.30 13.29
C GLY A 66 -5.62 5.64 14.58
N LEU A 67 -4.54 4.86 14.53
CA LEU A 67 -3.90 4.25 15.70
C LEU A 67 -2.47 4.79 15.90
N ASP A 68 -2.04 4.85 17.16
CA ASP A 68 -0.65 5.20 17.49
C ASP A 68 0.29 4.00 17.38
N ILE A 69 -0.22 2.79 17.56
CA ILE A 69 0.51 1.53 17.42
C ILE A 69 -0.46 0.44 16.96
N SER A 70 0.04 -0.54 16.23
CA SER A 70 -0.75 -1.73 15.94
C SER A 70 -1.01 -2.54 17.23
N PRO A 71 -2.27 -2.94 17.51
CA PRO A 71 -2.58 -3.79 18.65
C PRO A 71 -1.86 -5.14 18.61
N ALA A 72 -1.46 -5.59 17.41
CA ALA A 72 -0.66 -6.80 17.24
C ALA A 72 0.78 -6.68 17.74
N LEU A 73 1.30 -5.45 17.90
CA LEU A 73 2.63 -5.14 18.43
C LEU A 73 2.59 -4.49 19.82
N ASP A 74 1.41 -4.35 20.42
CA ASP A 74 1.27 -3.89 21.79
C ASP A 74 1.15 -5.08 22.75
N ARG A 75 2.25 -5.36 23.46
CA ARG A 75 2.30 -6.44 24.45
C ARG A 75 1.20 -6.33 25.51
N ARG A 76 0.91 -5.10 25.99
CA ARG A 76 -0.06 -4.89 27.07
C ARG A 76 -1.47 -5.21 26.59
N GLU A 77 -1.78 -4.83 25.36
CA GLU A 77 -3.08 -5.13 24.75
C GLU A 77 -3.25 -6.64 24.51
N LEU A 78 -2.23 -7.32 23.97
CA LEU A 78 -2.26 -8.76 23.78
C LEU A 78 -2.41 -9.54 25.09
N GLU A 79 -1.70 -9.15 26.14
CA GLU A 79 -1.83 -9.77 27.46
C GLU A 79 -3.21 -9.52 28.10
N ALA A 80 -3.74 -8.30 27.96
CA ALA A 80 -5.03 -7.92 28.57
C ALA A 80 -6.25 -8.48 27.80
N ALA A 81 -6.25 -8.40 26.46
CA ALA A 81 -7.39 -8.81 25.65
C ALA A 81 -7.51 -10.34 25.51
N TYR A 82 -6.37 -11.03 25.42
CA TYR A 82 -6.34 -12.48 25.10
C TYR A 82 -5.79 -13.36 26.22
N ASN A 83 -5.40 -12.77 27.35
CA ASN A 83 -4.80 -13.48 28.49
C ASN A 83 -3.58 -14.32 28.08
N PHE A 84 -2.78 -13.80 27.15
CA PHE A 84 -1.56 -14.46 26.67
C PHE A 84 -0.37 -14.17 27.58
N LYS A 85 0.60 -15.07 27.58
CA LYS A 85 1.96 -14.79 28.04
C LYS A 85 2.77 -14.36 26.81
N VAL A 86 3.04 -13.07 26.70
CA VAL A 86 3.79 -12.49 25.57
C VAL A 86 5.27 -12.34 25.92
N THR A 87 6.14 -12.83 25.04
CA THR A 87 7.58 -12.56 25.08
C THR A 87 7.92 -11.59 23.95
N GLU A 88 8.48 -10.45 24.31
CA GLU A 88 8.90 -9.42 23.35
C GLU A 88 10.41 -9.48 23.16
N VAL A 89 10.84 -9.41 21.89
CA VAL A 89 12.26 -9.33 21.51
C VAL A 89 12.42 -8.21 20.51
N ALA A 90 13.34 -7.28 20.77
CA ALA A 90 13.69 -6.23 19.82
C ALA A 90 14.96 -6.59 19.06
N LEU A 91 14.90 -6.53 17.73
CA LEU A 91 16.06 -6.63 16.85
C LEU A 91 16.61 -5.21 16.61
N THR A 92 17.87 -4.99 16.94
CA THR A 92 18.52 -3.66 16.87
C THR A 92 19.48 -3.53 15.71
N ASP A 93 19.98 -4.65 15.18
CA ASP A 93 20.99 -4.65 14.13
C ASP A 93 20.35 -4.56 12.74
N ILE A 94 20.81 -3.60 11.93
CA ILE A 94 20.31 -3.34 10.59
C ILE A 94 21.24 -4.01 9.58
N MET A 95 20.77 -5.04 8.90
CA MET A 95 21.57 -5.87 7.99
C MET A 95 21.41 -5.51 6.49
N ARG A 96 20.46 -4.63 6.13
CA ARG A 96 20.04 -4.47 4.73
C ARG A 96 20.87 -3.47 3.91
N GLN A 97 21.69 -2.63 4.54
CA GLN A 97 22.40 -1.56 3.83
C GLN A 97 23.86 -1.50 4.29
N ALA A 98 24.75 -1.01 3.39
CA ALA A 98 26.16 -0.82 3.70
C ALA A 98 26.33 0.21 4.82
N GLU A 99 27.35 0.03 5.66
CA GLU A 99 27.68 0.96 6.78
C GLU A 99 27.86 2.42 6.33
N GLN A 100 28.12 2.66 5.04
CA GLN A 100 28.31 3.99 4.44
C GLN A 100 27.06 4.50 3.71
N SER A 101 25.87 3.88 3.90
CA SER A 101 24.64 4.32 3.26
C SER A 101 24.05 5.55 3.95
N GLY A 102 23.80 6.58 3.18
CA GLY A 102 23.09 7.78 3.62
C GLY A 102 21.61 7.51 3.88
N ILE A 103 21.01 6.55 3.16
CA ILE A 103 19.64 6.09 3.39
C ILE A 103 19.54 5.52 4.81
N LEU A 104 20.44 4.59 5.18
CA LEU A 104 20.49 3.99 6.50
C LEU A 104 20.75 5.05 7.59
N TYR A 105 21.73 5.93 7.36
CA TYR A 105 22.06 6.98 8.30
C TYR A 105 20.84 7.86 8.59
N ASN A 106 20.20 8.41 7.58
CA ASN A 106 19.04 9.29 7.73
C ASN A 106 17.82 8.55 8.30
N ALA A 107 17.58 7.31 7.90
CA ALA A 107 16.49 6.50 8.46
C ALA A 107 16.70 6.26 9.97
N THR A 108 17.94 5.97 10.40
CA THR A 108 18.29 5.78 11.81
C THR A 108 18.12 7.08 12.61
N GLN A 109 18.52 8.23 12.04
CA GLN A 109 18.29 9.54 12.65
C GLN A 109 16.80 9.82 12.84
N VAL A 110 16.00 9.63 11.80
CA VAL A 110 14.54 9.81 11.88
C VAL A 110 13.93 8.85 12.90
N ARG A 111 14.35 7.57 12.92
CA ARG A 111 13.91 6.59 13.92
C ARG A 111 14.19 7.04 15.35
N SER A 112 15.34 7.66 15.61
CA SER A 112 15.70 8.15 16.95
C SER A 112 14.82 9.31 17.43
N LEU A 113 14.20 10.07 16.50
CA LEU A 113 13.25 11.15 16.81
C LEU A 113 11.86 10.62 17.17
N ILE A 114 11.54 9.38 16.76
CA ILE A 114 10.29 8.72 17.10
C ILE A 114 10.26 8.45 18.61
N GLY A 115 9.34 9.07 19.32
CA GLY A 115 9.20 8.94 20.77
C GLY A 115 9.91 10.01 21.62
N ILE A 116 10.79 10.84 21.04
CA ILE A 116 11.42 11.96 21.76
C ILE A 116 10.62 13.26 21.60
N GLY A 117 9.78 13.35 20.54
CA GLY A 117 9.00 14.57 20.25
C GLY A 117 9.86 15.79 19.90
N SER A 118 11.06 15.56 19.37
CA SER A 118 11.99 16.63 19.01
C SER A 118 11.62 17.26 17.67
N GLU A 119 11.61 18.58 17.59
CA GLU A 119 11.41 19.33 16.33
C GLU A 119 12.71 19.46 15.50
N ASN A 120 13.78 18.81 15.90
CA ASN A 120 15.12 18.95 15.30
C ASN A 120 15.40 17.89 14.23
N LEU A 121 14.63 17.91 13.14
CA LEU A 121 14.96 17.11 11.96
C LEU A 121 16.22 17.69 11.28
N ARG A 122 17.25 16.85 11.08
CA ARG A 122 18.47 17.18 10.35
C ARG A 122 18.82 16.02 9.44
N LEU A 123 18.64 16.22 8.14
CA LEU A 123 18.95 15.22 7.11
C LEU A 123 20.31 15.52 6.49
N ARG A 124 21.18 14.53 6.46
CA ARG A 124 22.48 14.63 5.79
C ARG A 124 22.33 14.25 4.32
N ILE A 125 22.38 15.26 3.47
CA ILE A 125 22.29 15.15 2.03
C ILE A 125 23.64 15.61 1.44
N GLY A 126 24.05 14.99 0.33
CA GLY A 126 25.30 15.39 -0.36
C GLY A 126 26.60 14.82 0.22
N LYS A 127 26.58 14.20 1.41
CA LYS A 127 27.73 13.45 1.96
C LYS A 127 27.79 11.99 1.51
N PHE A 128 26.68 11.47 1.06
CA PHE A 128 26.49 10.09 0.71
C PHE A 128 26.13 9.98 -0.77
N PRO A 129 26.58 8.93 -1.48
CA PRO A 129 26.34 8.77 -2.90
C PRO A 129 24.93 8.29 -3.23
N ASP A 130 24.10 7.98 -2.22
CA ASP A 130 22.79 7.35 -2.33
C ASP A 130 21.61 8.25 -1.90
N VAL A 131 21.87 9.49 -1.41
CA VAL A 131 20.82 10.44 -0.99
C VAL A 131 20.99 11.77 -1.70
N PHE A 132 19.92 12.18 -2.41
CA PHE A 132 19.92 13.34 -3.28
C PHE A 132 18.83 14.33 -2.90
N LYS A 133 19.13 15.63 -3.00
CA LYS A 133 18.14 16.70 -2.98
C LYS A 133 17.82 17.08 -4.42
N ILE A 134 16.52 17.19 -4.71
CA ILE A 134 16.05 17.48 -6.06
C ILE A 134 15.01 18.60 -6.05
N GLY A 135 15.14 19.54 -6.96
CA GLY A 135 14.16 20.60 -7.21
C GLY A 135 13.02 20.13 -8.12
N GLY A 136 11.89 20.85 -8.05
CA GLY A 136 10.73 20.50 -8.90
C GLY A 136 11.02 20.62 -10.41
N GLY A 137 11.99 21.44 -10.82
CA GLY A 137 12.39 21.59 -12.24
C GLY A 137 13.16 20.40 -12.79
N GLU A 138 13.93 19.71 -11.95
CA GLU A 138 14.78 18.57 -12.33
C GLU A 138 14.07 17.21 -12.17
N LEU A 139 12.95 17.21 -11.47
CA LEU A 139 12.26 16.00 -11.02
C LEU A 139 11.90 15.04 -12.16
N LEU A 140 11.25 15.54 -13.20
CA LEU A 140 10.78 14.69 -14.30
C LEU A 140 11.96 14.12 -15.10
N GLU A 141 13.02 14.90 -15.28
CA GLU A 141 14.25 14.47 -15.97
C GLU A 141 14.96 13.37 -15.17
N GLU A 142 15.03 13.51 -13.83
CA GLU A 142 15.68 12.49 -13.00
C GLU A 142 14.84 11.20 -12.91
N ILE A 143 13.50 11.31 -12.86
CA ILE A 143 12.63 10.11 -12.94
C ILE A 143 12.81 9.40 -14.28
N ASP A 144 12.84 10.15 -15.41
CA ASP A 144 13.06 9.58 -16.73
C ASP A 144 14.43 8.89 -16.83
N SER A 145 15.47 9.53 -16.29
CA SER A 145 16.81 8.95 -16.17
C SER A 145 16.80 7.63 -15.37
N CYS A 146 16.08 7.60 -14.25
CA CYS A 146 15.92 6.37 -13.45
C CYS A 146 15.19 5.28 -14.23
N TYR A 147 14.12 5.62 -14.96
CA TYR A 147 13.38 4.68 -15.78
C TYR A 147 14.26 4.09 -16.89
N GLY A 148 15.06 4.93 -17.57
CA GLY A 148 15.98 4.47 -18.61
C GLY A 148 17.10 3.57 -18.12
N ARG A 149 17.55 3.73 -16.85
CA ARG A 149 18.68 2.99 -16.29
C ARG A 149 18.28 1.75 -15.51
N PHE A 150 17.15 1.78 -14.81
CA PHE A 150 16.73 0.74 -13.85
C PHE A 150 15.39 0.09 -14.20
N GLY A 151 14.61 0.68 -15.08
CA GLY A 151 13.24 0.27 -15.38
C GLY A 151 12.20 1.02 -14.55
N GLU A 152 10.96 1.06 -15.08
CA GLU A 152 9.82 1.69 -14.41
C GLU A 152 9.48 0.99 -13.09
N GLU A 153 9.68 -0.33 -13.03
CA GLU A 153 9.35 -1.19 -11.88
C GLU A 153 10.22 -0.88 -10.65
N GLU A 154 11.44 -0.44 -10.88
CA GLU A 154 12.45 -0.17 -9.86
C GLU A 154 12.43 1.27 -9.35
N THR A 155 11.43 2.06 -9.76
CA THR A 155 11.35 3.48 -9.41
C THR A 155 9.94 3.84 -8.95
N ILE A 156 9.84 4.56 -7.83
CA ILE A 156 8.55 4.97 -7.24
C ILE A 156 8.63 6.39 -6.66
N VAL A 157 7.50 7.12 -6.73
CA VAL A 157 7.31 8.37 -5.98
C VAL A 157 6.43 8.10 -4.76
N VAL A 158 6.91 8.43 -3.58
CA VAL A 158 6.18 8.26 -2.30
C VAL A 158 5.63 9.59 -1.85
N CYS A 159 4.31 9.65 -1.63
CA CYS A 159 3.56 10.85 -1.30
C CYS A 159 2.83 10.73 0.04
N ARG A 160 2.42 11.90 0.60
CA ARG A 160 1.62 11.96 1.84
C ARG A 160 0.11 11.80 1.59
N SER A 161 -0.38 11.99 0.37
CA SER A 161 -1.81 11.92 0.08
C SER A 161 -2.09 11.37 -1.32
N ASN A 162 -3.28 10.79 -1.51
CA ASN A 162 -3.75 10.34 -2.83
C ASN A 162 -3.80 11.49 -3.84
N LYS A 163 -4.21 12.69 -3.42
CA LYS A 163 -4.23 13.87 -4.28
C LYS A 163 -2.85 14.22 -4.84
N ARG A 164 -1.80 14.11 -4.02
CA ARG A 164 -0.41 14.32 -4.47
C ARG A 164 0.03 13.18 -5.40
N ALA A 165 -0.22 11.93 -5.01
CA ALA A 165 0.09 10.78 -5.83
C ALA A 165 -0.58 10.85 -7.21
N ASN A 166 -1.86 11.23 -7.29
CA ASN A 166 -2.58 11.41 -8.55
C ASN A 166 -1.89 12.44 -9.46
N ARG A 167 -1.43 13.57 -8.91
CA ARG A 167 -0.71 14.60 -9.69
C ARG A 167 0.61 14.09 -10.25
N PHE A 168 1.38 13.35 -9.46
CA PHE A 168 2.63 12.72 -9.93
C PHE A 168 2.35 11.65 -10.99
N ASN A 169 1.35 10.81 -10.76
CA ASN A 169 0.93 9.79 -11.72
C ASN A 169 0.56 10.41 -13.08
N GLU A 170 -0.22 11.49 -13.06
CA GLU A 170 -0.60 12.22 -14.27
C GLU A 170 0.62 12.87 -14.96
N GLY A 171 1.48 13.54 -14.19
CA GLY A 171 2.69 14.17 -14.71
C GLY A 171 3.64 13.16 -15.35
N ILE A 172 3.90 12.03 -14.69
CA ILE A 172 4.75 10.94 -15.20
C ILE A 172 4.16 10.37 -16.49
N ARG A 173 2.87 10.04 -16.49
CA ARG A 173 2.20 9.46 -17.65
C ARG A 173 2.25 10.38 -18.87
N ARG A 174 1.97 11.66 -18.69
CA ARG A 174 1.91 12.62 -19.81
C ARG A 174 3.28 13.06 -20.29
N THR A 175 4.22 13.35 -19.38
CA THR A 175 5.48 14.00 -19.73
C THR A 175 6.60 13.00 -19.99
N ILE A 176 6.67 11.90 -19.24
CA ILE A 176 7.73 10.89 -19.36
C ILE A 176 7.29 9.77 -20.29
N LEU A 177 6.10 9.23 -20.07
CA LEU A 177 5.61 8.06 -20.80
C LEU A 177 4.79 8.40 -22.05
N TYR A 178 4.56 9.70 -22.31
CA TYR A 178 3.82 10.22 -23.48
C TYR A 178 2.44 9.55 -23.68
N ARG A 179 1.74 9.27 -22.58
CA ARG A 179 0.42 8.63 -22.61
C ARG A 179 -0.67 9.69 -22.52
N GLU A 180 -1.32 9.95 -23.63
CA GLU A 180 -2.38 10.97 -23.74
C GLU A 180 -3.74 10.45 -23.28
N GLU A 181 -4.02 9.16 -23.52
CA GLU A 181 -5.27 8.54 -23.11
C GLU A 181 -5.38 8.41 -21.58
N ASP A 182 -6.60 8.49 -21.05
CA ASP A 182 -6.85 8.31 -19.62
C ASP A 182 -6.37 6.95 -19.08
N PHE A 183 -6.35 5.93 -19.95
CA PHE A 183 -5.92 4.58 -19.58
C PHE A 183 -5.54 3.81 -20.85
N CYS A 184 -4.38 3.17 -20.87
CA CYS A 184 -3.88 2.45 -22.05
C CYS A 184 -3.00 1.26 -21.70
N SER A 185 -2.69 0.45 -22.72
CA SER A 185 -1.71 -0.63 -22.60
C SER A 185 -0.34 -0.08 -22.16
N GLY A 186 0.35 -0.83 -21.32
CA GLY A 186 1.60 -0.43 -20.68
C GLY A 186 1.40 0.31 -19.36
N ASP A 187 0.22 0.80 -19.02
CA ASP A 187 0.00 1.45 -17.73
C ASP A 187 0.31 0.51 -16.56
N ARG A 188 0.94 1.08 -15.53
CA ARG A 188 1.18 0.43 -14.24
C ARG A 188 0.09 0.81 -13.27
N ILE A 189 -0.56 -0.17 -12.71
CA ILE A 189 -1.68 0.02 -11.77
C ILE A 189 -1.47 -0.81 -10.50
N MET A 190 -2.06 -0.33 -9.41
CA MET A 190 -2.15 -1.05 -8.15
C MET A 190 -3.61 -1.37 -7.86
N ILE A 191 -3.87 -2.58 -7.44
CA ILE A 191 -5.17 -3.01 -6.92
C ILE A 191 -5.39 -2.37 -5.55
N VAL A 192 -6.56 -1.79 -5.31
CA VAL A 192 -6.84 -1.07 -4.05
C VAL A 192 -7.91 -1.73 -3.17
N LYS A 193 -8.39 -2.89 -3.60
CA LYS A 193 -9.34 -3.72 -2.85
C LYS A 193 -9.17 -5.18 -3.20
N ASN A 194 -9.12 -6.07 -2.20
CA ASN A 194 -9.04 -7.51 -2.42
C ASN A 194 -10.15 -8.01 -3.34
N ASN A 195 -9.80 -8.89 -4.26
CA ASN A 195 -10.73 -9.48 -5.21
C ASN A 195 -10.54 -10.99 -5.31
N TYR A 196 -11.60 -11.74 -5.00
CA TYR A 196 -11.61 -13.21 -4.98
C TYR A 196 -12.29 -13.81 -6.23
N PHE A 197 -12.68 -12.97 -7.18
CA PHE A 197 -13.41 -13.40 -8.36
C PHE A 197 -12.48 -13.64 -9.56
N TRP A 198 -11.65 -12.67 -9.90
CA TRP A 198 -10.81 -12.72 -11.09
C TRP A 198 -9.59 -13.62 -10.98
N GLY A 199 -9.14 -13.93 -9.78
CA GLY A 199 -8.03 -14.86 -9.51
C GLY A 199 -8.43 -16.34 -9.49
N ALA A 200 -9.73 -16.64 -9.34
CA ALA A 200 -10.22 -17.98 -9.03
C ALA A 200 -9.90 -19.06 -10.09
N ASP A 201 -9.72 -18.67 -11.35
CA ASP A 201 -9.45 -19.59 -12.46
C ASP A 201 -7.94 -19.80 -12.73
N TYR A 202 -7.06 -19.18 -11.92
CA TYR A 202 -5.60 -19.22 -12.11
C TYR A 202 -4.92 -19.94 -10.98
N GLU A 203 -4.20 -21.02 -11.26
CA GLU A 203 -3.54 -21.87 -10.24
C GLU A 203 -2.51 -21.15 -9.37
N LYS A 204 -1.90 -20.07 -9.88
CA LYS A 204 -0.85 -19.32 -9.18
C LYS A 204 -1.40 -18.18 -8.29
N ILE A 205 -2.68 -17.87 -8.37
CA ILE A 205 -3.31 -16.75 -7.66
C ILE A 205 -4.55 -17.25 -6.91
N ASP A 206 -4.50 -17.30 -5.58
CA ASP A 206 -5.68 -17.61 -4.77
C ASP A 206 -6.70 -16.47 -4.80
N PHE A 207 -6.22 -15.24 -4.77
CA PHE A 207 -7.00 -14.01 -4.91
C PHE A 207 -6.07 -12.85 -5.29
N ILE A 208 -6.63 -11.80 -5.89
CA ILE A 208 -5.89 -10.58 -6.20
C ILE A 208 -5.93 -9.67 -4.98
N ALA A 209 -4.78 -9.37 -4.40
CA ALA A 209 -4.67 -8.64 -3.14
C ALA A 209 -4.71 -7.11 -3.33
N ASN A 210 -5.19 -6.41 -2.31
CA ASN A 210 -4.98 -4.98 -2.15
C ASN A 210 -3.48 -4.71 -1.97
N GLY A 211 -2.88 -3.94 -2.90
CA GLY A 211 -1.45 -3.68 -2.95
C GLY A 211 -0.75 -4.34 -4.14
N ASP A 212 -1.35 -5.37 -4.75
CA ASP A 212 -0.78 -6.01 -5.94
C ASP A 212 -0.60 -4.99 -7.07
N ILE A 213 0.57 -5.02 -7.68
CA ILE A 213 0.89 -4.18 -8.83
C ILE A 213 0.77 -5.01 -10.11
N ALA A 214 0.07 -4.45 -11.09
CA ALA A 214 -0.08 -5.07 -12.40
C ALA A 214 0.29 -4.11 -13.52
N ARG A 215 0.72 -4.66 -14.66
CA ARG A 215 0.88 -3.93 -15.91
C ARG A 215 -0.27 -4.26 -16.85
N VAL A 216 -0.86 -3.23 -17.43
CA VAL A 216 -1.91 -3.38 -18.44
C VAL A 216 -1.29 -3.90 -19.73
N VAL A 217 -1.56 -5.14 -20.07
CA VAL A 217 -1.10 -5.75 -21.34
C VAL A 217 -1.96 -5.24 -22.48
N LYS A 218 -3.29 -5.27 -22.30
CA LYS A 218 -4.24 -4.90 -23.33
C LYS A 218 -5.51 -4.30 -22.76
N VAL A 219 -6.05 -3.28 -23.42
CA VAL A 219 -7.40 -2.76 -23.19
C VAL A 219 -8.28 -3.25 -24.34
N ARG A 220 -9.32 -4.04 -24.05
CA ARG A 220 -10.19 -4.67 -25.07
C ARG A 220 -11.45 -3.87 -25.35
N GLY A 221 -12.01 -3.23 -24.34
CA GLY A 221 -13.25 -2.48 -24.47
C GLY A 221 -13.44 -1.51 -23.30
N ARG A 222 -14.24 -0.47 -23.56
CA ARG A 222 -14.67 0.49 -22.54
C ARG A 222 -16.16 0.61 -22.57
N GLN A 223 -16.79 0.70 -21.41
CA GLN A 223 -18.23 0.79 -21.24
C GLN A 223 -18.57 1.78 -20.13
N GLN A 224 -19.71 2.45 -20.26
CA GLN A 224 -20.28 3.26 -19.19
C GLN A 224 -21.61 2.62 -18.78
N LEU A 225 -21.68 2.16 -17.52
CA LEU A 225 -22.83 1.46 -16.98
C LEU A 225 -22.93 1.73 -15.47
N TYR A 226 -24.13 1.71 -14.89
CA TYR A 226 -24.38 1.91 -13.45
C TYR A 226 -23.82 3.24 -12.87
N GLY A 227 -23.56 4.22 -13.74
CA GLY A 227 -22.93 5.49 -13.34
C GLY A 227 -21.40 5.43 -13.25
N PHE A 228 -20.77 4.32 -13.66
CA PHE A 228 -19.31 4.13 -13.67
C PHE A 228 -18.78 3.82 -15.05
N ARG A 229 -17.49 4.12 -15.27
CA ARG A 229 -16.74 3.75 -16.45
C ARG A 229 -15.95 2.46 -16.17
N PHE A 230 -16.12 1.48 -17.03
CA PHE A 230 -15.44 0.18 -16.96
C PHE A 230 -14.53 -0.03 -18.15
N ALA A 231 -13.52 -0.86 -17.98
CA ALA A 231 -12.73 -1.40 -19.08
C ALA A 231 -12.50 -2.90 -18.89
N ASP A 232 -12.57 -3.63 -20.01
CA ASP A 232 -12.12 -5.03 -20.09
C ASP A 232 -10.64 -5.04 -20.45
N VAL A 233 -9.84 -5.70 -19.63
CA VAL A 233 -8.37 -5.63 -19.69
C VAL A 233 -7.71 -7.00 -19.54
N ALA A 234 -6.51 -7.14 -20.11
CA ALA A 234 -5.56 -8.16 -19.73
C ALA A 234 -4.49 -7.51 -18.85
N LEU A 235 -4.27 -8.03 -17.65
CA LEU A 235 -3.35 -7.54 -16.64
C LEU A 235 -2.26 -8.57 -16.36
N TYR A 236 -1.02 -8.19 -16.48
CA TYR A 236 0.12 -9.01 -16.07
C TYR A 236 0.53 -8.66 -14.64
N PHE A 237 0.56 -9.65 -13.77
CA PHE A 237 1.01 -9.55 -12.38
C PHE A 237 2.42 -10.12 -12.26
N PRO A 238 3.46 -9.26 -12.13
CA PRO A 238 4.85 -9.74 -12.09
C PRO A 238 5.15 -10.68 -10.92
N ASP A 239 4.58 -10.42 -9.74
CA ASP A 239 4.84 -11.20 -8.53
C ASP A 239 4.36 -12.66 -8.64
N TYR A 240 3.35 -12.91 -9.45
CA TYR A 240 2.79 -14.25 -9.70
C TYR A 240 3.22 -14.83 -11.04
N ASP A 241 3.82 -14.02 -11.92
CA ASP A 241 4.10 -14.37 -13.31
C ASP A 241 2.86 -14.93 -14.02
N VAL A 242 1.76 -14.14 -13.99
CA VAL A 242 0.46 -14.53 -14.55
C VAL A 242 -0.20 -13.34 -15.23
N GLU A 243 -0.84 -13.63 -16.39
CA GLU A 243 -1.75 -12.69 -17.07
C GLU A 243 -3.20 -13.04 -16.74
N VAL A 244 -3.98 -12.07 -16.26
CA VAL A 244 -5.37 -12.22 -15.84
C VAL A 244 -6.27 -11.35 -16.69
N GLU A 245 -7.31 -11.93 -17.27
CA GLU A 245 -8.41 -11.20 -17.89
C GLU A 245 -9.36 -10.69 -16.81
N ALA A 246 -9.62 -9.39 -16.78
CA ALA A 246 -10.46 -8.79 -15.75
C ALA A 246 -11.23 -7.59 -16.27
N LYS A 247 -12.21 -7.16 -15.48
CA LYS A 247 -12.90 -5.87 -15.63
C LYS A 247 -12.41 -4.93 -14.53
N ILE A 248 -12.11 -3.68 -14.89
CA ILE A 248 -11.70 -2.64 -13.94
C ILE A 248 -12.68 -1.47 -13.93
N ILE A 249 -12.71 -0.71 -12.83
CA ILE A 249 -13.43 0.57 -12.70
C ILE A 249 -12.44 1.69 -12.96
N LEU A 250 -12.62 2.45 -14.04
CA LEU A 250 -11.73 3.54 -14.43
C LEU A 250 -11.85 4.76 -13.50
N ASP A 251 -13.02 4.97 -12.89
CA ASP A 251 -13.25 6.11 -12.02
C ASP A 251 -12.40 6.11 -10.76
N THR A 252 -11.93 4.94 -10.32
CA THR A 252 -11.05 4.83 -9.15
C THR A 252 -9.64 5.33 -9.42
N LEU A 253 -9.17 5.38 -10.68
CA LEU A 253 -7.81 5.77 -11.05
C LEU A 253 -7.40 7.15 -10.53
N THR A 254 -8.33 8.12 -10.57
CA THR A 254 -8.05 9.54 -10.30
C THR A 254 -8.75 10.10 -9.06
N THR A 255 -9.55 9.30 -8.35
CA THR A 255 -10.20 9.77 -7.11
C THR A 255 -9.18 10.08 -6.01
N ASP A 256 -9.48 11.07 -5.16
CA ASP A 256 -8.63 11.39 -4.01
C ASP A 256 -8.84 10.41 -2.83
N THR A 257 -9.88 9.56 -2.89
CA THR A 257 -10.14 8.48 -1.93
C THR A 257 -9.30 7.25 -2.26
N PRO A 258 -8.99 6.39 -1.28
CA PRO A 258 -8.21 5.16 -1.52
C PRO A 258 -8.87 4.19 -2.50
N ALA A 259 -10.21 4.11 -2.48
CA ALA A 259 -11.06 3.25 -3.30
C ALA A 259 -12.42 3.93 -3.51
N LEU A 260 -13.43 3.27 -4.06
CA LEU A 260 -14.80 3.76 -4.08
C LEU A 260 -15.29 4.03 -2.66
N SER A 261 -16.01 5.15 -2.48
CA SER A 261 -16.68 5.45 -1.20
C SER A 261 -17.74 4.39 -0.85
N ALA A 262 -18.18 4.36 0.41
CA ALA A 262 -19.29 3.49 0.84
C ALA A 262 -20.56 3.73 0.00
N GLU A 263 -20.86 5.00 -0.30
CA GLU A 263 -22.00 5.39 -1.14
C GLU A 263 -21.86 4.87 -2.57
N GLN A 264 -20.68 5.03 -3.19
CA GLN A 264 -20.40 4.53 -4.53
C GLN A 264 -20.45 2.99 -4.61
N ASN A 265 -19.90 2.31 -3.60
CA ASN A 265 -19.99 0.84 -3.51
C ASN A 265 -21.47 0.39 -3.38
N ASN A 266 -22.28 1.08 -2.57
CA ASN A 266 -23.69 0.80 -2.44
C ASN A 266 -24.47 1.10 -3.71
N GLN A 267 -24.16 2.19 -4.40
CA GLN A 267 -24.74 2.52 -5.71
C GLN A 267 -24.49 1.38 -6.71
N LEU A 268 -23.23 0.95 -6.85
CA LEU A 268 -22.86 -0.15 -7.74
C LEU A 268 -23.62 -1.44 -7.37
N PHE A 269 -23.64 -1.77 -6.06
CA PHE A 269 -24.37 -2.94 -5.55
C PHE A 269 -25.85 -2.91 -5.93
N MET A 270 -26.53 -1.78 -5.68
CA MET A 270 -27.97 -1.66 -5.95
C MET A 270 -28.26 -1.69 -7.46
N SER A 271 -27.46 -0.98 -8.26
CA SER A 271 -27.68 -0.94 -9.72
C SER A 271 -27.46 -2.29 -10.39
N VAL A 272 -26.42 -3.05 -10.00
CA VAL A 272 -26.25 -4.41 -10.53
C VAL A 272 -27.32 -5.36 -10.00
N LEU A 273 -27.79 -5.17 -8.76
CA LEU A 273 -28.85 -6.00 -8.19
C LEU A 273 -30.20 -5.82 -8.93
N GLU A 274 -30.46 -4.63 -9.49
CA GLU A 274 -31.64 -4.34 -10.29
C GLU A 274 -31.71 -5.19 -11.56
N ASP A 275 -30.61 -5.54 -12.19
CA ASP A 275 -30.58 -6.41 -13.37
C ASP A 275 -31.09 -7.83 -13.09
N TYR A 276 -31.17 -8.22 -11.85
CA TYR A 276 -31.64 -9.52 -11.38
C TYR A 276 -33.03 -9.44 -10.72
N PHE A 277 -33.85 -8.39 -11.04
CA PHE A 277 -35.14 -8.16 -10.37
C PHE A 277 -36.14 -9.29 -10.59
N ASP A 278 -36.05 -9.98 -11.73
CA ASP A 278 -36.90 -11.08 -12.14
C ASP A 278 -36.63 -12.41 -11.41
N ILE A 279 -35.53 -12.51 -10.69
CA ILE A 279 -35.19 -13.69 -9.87
C ILE A 279 -35.97 -13.66 -8.56
N PRO A 280 -36.93 -14.54 -8.30
CA PRO A 280 -37.78 -14.50 -7.10
C PRO A 280 -37.01 -14.83 -5.81
N SER A 281 -36.00 -15.72 -5.91
CA SER A 281 -35.23 -16.19 -4.76
C SER A 281 -34.13 -15.17 -4.39
N LYS A 282 -34.22 -14.59 -3.18
CA LYS A 282 -33.18 -13.70 -2.65
C LYS A 282 -31.80 -14.36 -2.64
N ARG A 283 -31.73 -15.65 -2.32
CA ARG A 283 -30.47 -16.42 -2.29
C ARG A 283 -29.88 -16.56 -3.68
N GLU A 284 -30.67 -16.86 -4.70
CA GLU A 284 -30.20 -16.98 -6.08
C GLU A 284 -29.80 -15.63 -6.65
N LYS A 285 -30.58 -14.57 -6.38
CA LYS A 285 -30.24 -13.20 -6.74
C LYS A 285 -28.86 -12.79 -6.20
N MET A 286 -28.60 -13.05 -4.92
CA MET A 286 -27.30 -12.77 -4.30
C MET A 286 -26.17 -13.64 -4.85
N LYS A 287 -26.45 -14.89 -5.26
CA LYS A 287 -25.47 -15.74 -5.92
C LYS A 287 -25.09 -15.19 -7.30
N LYS A 288 -26.07 -14.73 -8.09
CA LYS A 288 -25.84 -14.09 -9.39
C LYS A 288 -25.03 -12.80 -9.25
N LEU A 289 -25.40 -11.92 -8.32
CA LEU A 289 -24.66 -10.70 -8.03
C LEU A 289 -23.19 -10.99 -7.68
N LYS A 290 -22.94 -11.97 -6.82
CA LYS A 290 -21.56 -12.35 -6.43
C LYS A 290 -20.72 -12.90 -7.58
N SER A 291 -21.34 -13.39 -8.64
CA SER A 291 -20.69 -13.85 -9.87
C SER A 291 -20.76 -12.85 -11.02
N ASP A 292 -21.26 -11.64 -10.77
CA ASP A 292 -21.36 -10.60 -11.78
C ASP A 292 -20.02 -9.89 -12.03
N PRO A 293 -19.56 -9.75 -13.28
CA PRO A 293 -18.28 -9.15 -13.60
C PRO A 293 -18.19 -7.64 -13.28
N TYR A 294 -19.30 -6.92 -13.35
CA TYR A 294 -19.32 -5.48 -13.01
C TYR A 294 -19.29 -5.27 -11.51
N PHE A 295 -20.01 -6.09 -10.74
CA PHE A 295 -19.96 -6.06 -9.29
C PHE A 295 -18.55 -6.41 -8.76
N ASN A 296 -17.88 -7.34 -9.43
CA ASN A 296 -16.52 -7.78 -9.10
C ASN A 296 -15.42 -6.99 -9.84
N ALA A 297 -15.74 -5.89 -10.53
CA ALA A 297 -14.74 -5.11 -11.23
C ALA A 297 -13.65 -4.62 -10.27
N LEU A 298 -12.39 -4.77 -10.68
CA LEU A 298 -11.24 -4.37 -9.89
C LEU A 298 -11.23 -2.85 -9.68
N GLN A 299 -10.99 -2.43 -8.45
CA GLN A 299 -10.72 -1.04 -8.11
C GLN A 299 -9.22 -0.82 -8.15
N VAL A 300 -8.78 0.18 -8.91
CA VAL A 300 -7.37 0.35 -9.26
C VAL A 300 -6.91 1.80 -9.15
N LYS A 301 -5.62 2.01 -8.90
CA LYS A 301 -4.91 3.29 -8.96
C LYS A 301 -3.72 3.17 -9.89
N TYR A 302 -3.21 4.29 -10.43
CA TYR A 302 -1.89 4.27 -11.06
C TYR A 302 -0.80 4.01 -10.01
N ALA A 303 0.27 3.34 -10.42
CA ALA A 303 1.33 2.85 -9.54
C ALA A 303 2.73 3.44 -9.86
N TYR A 304 2.81 4.65 -10.42
CA TYR A 304 4.07 5.39 -10.57
C TYR A 304 4.36 6.24 -9.33
N ALA A 305 3.30 6.70 -8.66
CA ALA A 305 3.34 7.40 -7.39
C ALA A 305 2.29 6.84 -6.45
N LEU A 306 2.67 6.55 -5.21
CA LEU A 306 1.83 5.94 -4.19
C LEU A 306 1.86 6.76 -2.89
N THR A 307 0.84 6.57 -2.05
CA THR A 307 0.95 7.02 -0.67
C THR A 307 1.89 6.12 0.11
N CYS A 308 2.54 6.65 1.15
CA CYS A 308 3.47 5.88 1.96
C CYS A 308 2.83 4.62 2.58
N HIS A 309 1.55 4.68 3.01
CA HIS A 309 0.82 3.51 3.47
C HIS A 309 0.69 2.42 2.39
N LYS A 310 0.49 2.83 1.12
CA LYS A 310 0.42 1.89 0.00
C LYS A 310 1.79 1.36 -0.46
N ALA A 311 2.85 2.10 -0.16
CA ALA A 311 4.22 1.68 -0.43
C ALA A 311 4.80 0.80 0.69
N GLN A 312 4.11 0.64 1.81
CA GLN A 312 4.54 -0.20 2.93
C GLN A 312 4.62 -1.67 2.49
N GLY A 313 5.66 -2.39 2.91
CA GLY A 313 5.98 -3.74 2.43
C GLY A 313 6.76 -3.77 1.10
N GLY A 314 6.60 -2.78 0.20
CA GLY A 314 7.35 -2.69 -1.05
C GLY A 314 8.76 -2.11 -0.90
N GLN A 315 9.65 -2.39 -1.86
CA GLN A 315 11.01 -1.84 -1.96
C GLN A 315 11.35 -1.55 -3.42
N TRP A 316 12.09 -0.46 -3.64
CA TRP A 316 12.51 -0.03 -4.97
C TRP A 316 13.95 0.47 -4.94
N LYS A 317 14.67 0.32 -6.05
CA LYS A 317 16.03 0.86 -6.19
C LYS A 317 16.05 2.37 -6.07
N ASN A 318 15.08 3.04 -6.68
CA ASN A 318 14.99 4.49 -6.72
C ASN A 318 13.67 4.96 -6.08
N VAL A 319 13.77 5.69 -4.99
CA VAL A 319 12.60 6.23 -4.29
C VAL A 319 12.67 7.75 -4.24
N PHE A 320 11.65 8.38 -4.78
CA PHE A 320 11.45 9.83 -4.73
C PHE A 320 10.44 10.14 -3.63
N ILE A 321 10.83 10.92 -2.62
CA ILE A 321 9.93 11.29 -1.52
C ILE A 321 9.44 12.72 -1.71
N ASP A 322 8.13 12.88 -1.88
CA ASP A 322 7.49 14.19 -1.91
C ASP A 322 7.38 14.75 -0.48
N MET A 323 8.39 15.50 -0.08
CA MET A 323 8.42 16.15 1.24
C MET A 323 7.29 17.15 1.41
N GLY A 324 6.84 17.78 0.30
CA GLY A 324 5.84 18.83 0.33
C GLY A 324 6.33 20.06 1.09
N TYR A 325 5.40 20.94 1.48
CA TYR A 325 5.68 22.04 2.38
C TYR A 325 5.54 21.55 3.83
N ILE A 326 6.67 21.47 4.54
CA ILE A 326 6.72 21.06 5.94
C ILE A 326 6.75 22.34 6.78
N ARG A 327 5.80 22.48 7.68
CA ARG A 327 5.82 23.49 8.74
C ARG A 327 6.32 22.84 10.01
N SER A 328 6.99 23.60 10.87
CA SER A 328 7.53 23.09 12.14
C SER A 328 6.48 22.44 13.05
N ASP A 329 5.24 22.96 13.00
CA ASP A 329 4.10 22.41 13.75
C ASP A 329 3.61 21.04 13.27
N TYR A 330 4.09 20.57 12.11
CA TYR A 330 3.81 19.21 11.58
C TYR A 330 4.90 18.18 11.93
N LEU A 331 6.00 18.61 12.56
CA LEU A 331 7.06 17.71 13.01
C LEU A 331 6.62 16.98 14.28
N GLY A 332 5.90 15.89 14.10
CA GLY A 332 5.41 15.05 15.19
C GLY A 332 5.66 13.56 14.91
N LEU A 333 5.14 12.72 15.79
CA LEU A 333 5.28 11.26 15.74
C LEU A 333 4.86 10.69 14.38
N ASP A 334 3.70 11.11 13.88
CA ASP A 334 3.15 10.64 12.59
C ASP A 334 4.03 11.03 11.41
N PHE A 335 4.60 12.24 11.44
CA PHE A 335 5.52 12.69 10.40
C PHE A 335 6.80 11.88 10.40
N TYR A 336 7.40 11.61 11.57
CA TYR A 336 8.63 10.84 11.66
C TYR A 336 8.43 9.39 11.26
N ARG A 337 7.33 8.76 11.66
CA ARG A 337 6.96 7.43 11.20
C ARG A 337 6.74 7.37 9.69
N TRP A 338 6.06 8.37 9.15
CA TRP A 338 5.87 8.50 7.71
C TRP A 338 7.21 8.62 6.99
N LEU A 339 8.09 9.49 7.46
CA LEU A 339 9.39 9.73 6.84
C LEU A 339 10.30 8.51 6.95
N TYR A 340 10.35 7.88 8.12
CA TYR A 340 11.07 6.64 8.34
C TYR A 340 10.58 5.52 7.42
N THR A 341 9.27 5.31 7.35
CA THR A 341 8.67 4.32 6.47
C THR A 341 9.03 4.60 5.01
N ALA A 342 8.94 5.86 4.56
CA ALA A 342 9.28 6.24 3.20
C ALA A 342 10.76 6.00 2.88
N PHE A 343 11.68 6.33 3.80
CA PHE A 343 13.13 6.13 3.62
C PHE A 343 13.47 4.65 3.46
N THR A 344 12.87 3.80 4.27
CA THR A 344 13.11 2.35 4.25
C THR A 344 12.58 1.64 3.01
N ARG A 345 11.90 2.35 2.11
CA ARG A 345 11.48 1.81 0.78
C ARG A 345 12.62 1.81 -0.23
N ALA A 346 13.63 2.68 -0.06
CA ALA A 346 14.76 2.78 -0.98
C ALA A 346 15.84 1.73 -0.68
N THR A 347 16.33 1.06 -1.73
CA THR A 347 17.42 0.09 -1.61
C THR A 347 18.75 0.60 -2.17
N GLU A 348 18.73 1.51 -3.16
CA GLU A 348 19.96 2.03 -3.80
C GLU A 348 20.02 3.56 -3.80
N ARG A 349 18.94 4.27 -4.14
CA ARG A 349 18.92 5.72 -4.33
C ARG A 349 17.68 6.35 -3.73
N LEU A 350 17.88 7.39 -2.94
CA LEU A 350 16.82 8.15 -2.28
C LEU A 350 16.87 9.61 -2.74
N PHE A 351 15.76 10.10 -3.27
CA PHE A 351 15.60 11.48 -3.73
C PHE A 351 14.58 12.21 -2.87
N LEU A 352 15.00 13.32 -2.26
CA LEU A 352 14.11 14.18 -1.49
C LEU A 352 13.66 15.35 -2.39
N ILE A 353 12.37 15.40 -2.70
CA ILE A 353 11.79 16.44 -3.56
C ILE A 353 11.50 17.68 -2.71
N ASN A 354 12.14 18.78 -3.03
CA ASN A 354 12.00 20.08 -2.35
C ASN A 354 12.03 19.97 -0.81
N PRO A 355 13.01 19.30 -0.19
CA PRO A 355 13.16 19.37 1.25
C PRO A 355 13.49 20.82 1.64
N GLY A 356 12.87 21.33 2.71
CA GLY A 356 13.22 22.64 3.24
C GLY A 356 14.70 22.70 3.64
N ASP A 357 15.38 23.81 3.34
CA ASP A 357 16.81 23.97 3.64
C ASP A 357 17.08 23.87 5.15
N GLU A 358 16.12 24.29 5.96
CA GLU A 358 16.16 24.17 7.42
C GLU A 358 16.24 22.74 7.95
N TYR A 359 15.86 21.75 7.15
CA TYR A 359 15.89 20.32 7.49
C TYR A 359 17.11 19.59 6.91
N CYS A 360 17.94 20.30 6.14
CA CYS A 360 19.10 19.72 5.48
C CYS A 360 20.39 20.20 6.17
N GLU A 361 21.27 19.27 6.53
CA GLU A 361 22.65 19.59 6.87
C GLU A 361 23.47 19.67 5.57
N ASP A 362 23.44 20.82 4.90
CA ASP A 362 24.38 21.12 3.84
C ASP A 362 25.74 21.45 4.49
N HIS A 363 26.75 20.63 4.30
CA HIS A 363 28.11 21.09 4.52
C HIS A 363 28.45 22.09 3.42
N LYS A 364 28.53 23.37 3.77
CA LYS A 364 29.39 24.27 3.04
C LYS A 364 30.78 23.62 3.02
N LEU A 365 31.23 23.22 1.82
CA LEU A 365 32.63 22.89 1.59
C LEU A 365 33.41 24.12 2.01
N GLU A 366 34.14 24.05 3.18
CA GLU A 366 35.24 24.94 3.46
C GLU A 366 36.44 24.62 2.58
#